data_d8d951da10865751f346e94c3395ff5c
#
_entry.id   d8d951da10865751f346e94c3395ff5c
#
_cell.length_a   1.000
_cell.length_b   1.000
_cell.length_c   1.000
_cell.angle_alpha   90.00
_cell.angle_beta   90.00
_cell.angle_gamma   90.00
#
_symmetry.space_group_name_H-M   'P 1'
#
loop_
_entity.id
_entity.type
_entity.pdbx_description
1 polymer ?
#
loop_
_entity_poly.entity_id
_entity_poly.type
_entity_poly.pdbx_seq_one_letter_code
_entity_poly.pdbx_strand_id
1 'polypeptide(L)'
;MSTPVVNAQLATRSTKPSVVTSGKRRSMVCVSAATPGSANRTSVAAEIVGAILKFPPLWEAASKGAKEKMVKRAGELGIEWDSEVSELRSATDWEQALKDATDPAVVENTPEYYKTSFHAYPEGNLGWDPALEVEVAAKAVHAPVFSEDGKTLEKDGDEKLRSGYHRAQAQAMDHIDPEMRKNAKKVVDVGCSSGLSTRALVGAFPDAEQFVGLDLSNYFVAVANHALDARPGDPHGYDRRKVRFQHGAGENMPFEDDSQDLVSSCLTFHELPASAAQDVIREAYRVLKPGACLSLMDMDPTAPAFQRIANNVFAFTAFKSTEPYLEQYAALDVQEVMRRAGFETVETRSSSPRHRTIVAKKPAAK
;
A
#
# COMPACT_ATOMS: atom_id res chain seq x y z
N MET A 1 36.35 13.12 -62.49
CA MET A 1 37.62 12.38 -62.51
C MET A 1 37.44 11.24 -61.55
N SER A 2 36.98 10.14 -62.02
CA SER A 2 37.66 8.86 -62.24
C SER A 2 37.78 8.00 -61.02
N THR A 3 36.91 7.02 -60.95
CA THR A 3 37.05 5.71 -60.30
C THR A 3 38.33 4.98 -60.69
N PRO A 4 38.79 3.94 -60.03
CA PRO A 4 38.35 2.65 -60.45
C PRO A 4 37.99 1.60 -59.37
N VAL A 5 37.16 0.70 -59.86
CA VAL A 5 36.74 -0.63 -59.44
C VAL A 5 37.89 -1.64 -59.54
N VAL A 6 38.01 -2.58 -58.58
CA VAL A 6 38.62 -3.89 -58.85
C VAL A 6 37.80 -5.01 -58.22
N ASN A 7 37.36 -5.91 -59.08
CA ASN A 7 36.75 -7.22 -58.86
C ASN A 7 37.80 -8.30 -58.56
N ALA A 8 37.43 -9.34 -57.81
CA ALA A 8 37.80 -10.77 -58.03
C ALA A 8 37.20 -11.62 -56.90
N GLN A 9 36.31 -12.45 -57.15
CA GLN A 9 36.19 -13.79 -57.71
C GLN A 9 36.06 -14.91 -56.67
N LEU A 10 35.01 -15.64 -56.87
CA LEU A 10 34.51 -16.89 -56.29
C LEU A 10 35.60 -17.99 -56.06
N ALA A 11 35.36 -18.77 -54.99
CA ALA A 11 35.68 -20.21 -55.01
C ALA A 11 34.63 -20.97 -54.19
N THR A 12 33.86 -21.76 -54.84
CA THR A 12 32.93 -22.79 -54.37
C THR A 12 33.66 -24.00 -53.86
N ARG A 13 33.25 -24.53 -52.68
CA ARG A 13 33.41 -25.97 -52.39
C ARG A 13 32.21 -26.48 -51.59
N SER A 14 31.55 -27.42 -52.22
CA SER A 14 30.50 -28.30 -51.74
C SER A 14 31.06 -29.35 -50.81
N THR A 15 30.42 -29.62 -49.68
CA THR A 15 30.36 -30.96 -49.06
C THR A 15 29.10 -31.17 -48.26
N LYS A 16 28.57 -32.36 -48.30
CA LYS A 16 27.28 -32.95 -47.94
C LYS A 16 26.98 -32.93 -46.41
N PRO A 17 25.71 -33.18 -46.02
CA PRO A 17 25.23 -33.04 -44.67
C PRO A 17 25.53 -34.26 -43.79
N SER A 18 25.94 -34.06 -42.56
CA SER A 18 25.96 -35.08 -41.54
C SER A 18 24.82 -34.86 -40.52
N VAL A 19 24.04 -35.91 -40.39
CA VAL A 19 22.97 -36.07 -39.39
C VAL A 19 23.58 -35.99 -38.01
N VAL A 20 23.06 -35.06 -37.14
CA VAL A 20 23.34 -35.08 -35.71
C VAL A 20 22.03 -35.22 -34.97
N THR A 21 21.95 -36.29 -34.23
CA THR A 21 20.91 -36.76 -33.35
C THR A 21 20.53 -35.76 -32.27
N SER A 22 19.22 -35.65 -32.01
CA SER A 22 18.59 -34.85 -30.94
C SER A 22 19.06 -35.36 -29.56
N GLY A 23 19.84 -34.54 -28.89
CA GLY A 23 20.14 -34.67 -27.47
C GLY A 23 19.22 -33.76 -26.67
N LYS A 24 18.28 -34.35 -25.91
CA LYS A 24 17.47 -33.64 -24.91
C LYS A 24 18.39 -33.02 -23.87
N ARG A 25 18.53 -31.69 -23.86
CA ARG A 25 19.07 -30.97 -22.71
C ARG A 25 18.04 -30.97 -21.59
N ARG A 26 18.29 -31.80 -20.57
CA ARG A 26 17.64 -31.62 -19.26
C ARG A 26 18.19 -30.35 -18.64
N SER A 27 17.35 -29.34 -18.46
CA SER A 27 17.64 -28.23 -17.57
C SER A 27 17.66 -28.74 -16.14
N MET A 28 18.84 -28.76 -15.54
CA MET A 28 18.98 -28.93 -14.09
C MET A 28 18.45 -27.67 -13.42
N VAL A 29 17.26 -27.76 -12.84
CA VAL A 29 16.81 -26.83 -11.82
C VAL A 29 17.61 -27.17 -10.56
N CYS A 30 18.57 -26.31 -10.22
CA CYS A 30 19.17 -26.31 -8.90
C CYS A 30 18.15 -25.85 -7.88
N VAL A 31 17.41 -26.78 -7.30
CA VAL A 31 16.69 -26.55 -6.06
C VAL A 31 17.74 -26.55 -4.94
N SER A 32 18.11 -25.36 -4.48
CA SER A 32 18.87 -25.21 -3.24
C SER A 32 17.98 -25.70 -2.11
N ALA A 33 18.30 -26.86 -1.56
CA ALA A 33 17.68 -27.38 -0.36
C ALA A 33 18.06 -26.46 0.82
N ALA A 34 17.14 -25.65 1.27
CA ALA A 34 17.26 -24.94 2.55
C ALA A 34 17.29 -25.99 3.67
N THR A 35 18.28 -25.89 4.52
CA THR A 35 18.49 -26.77 5.67
C THR A 35 17.30 -26.68 6.63
N PRO A 36 16.62 -27.79 7.00
CA PRO A 36 15.36 -27.75 7.79
C PRO A 36 15.51 -27.34 9.27
N GLY A 37 16.65 -26.81 9.69
CA GLY A 37 16.93 -26.62 11.13
C GLY A 37 16.69 -25.21 11.70
N SER A 38 16.64 -24.14 10.88
CA SER A 38 16.52 -22.77 11.39
C SER A 38 15.09 -22.20 11.32
N ALA A 39 14.30 -22.58 10.32
CA ALA A 39 12.92 -22.12 10.14
C ALA A 39 11.98 -22.55 11.27
N ASN A 40 12.21 -23.73 11.86
CA ASN A 40 11.35 -24.28 12.90
C ASN A 40 11.54 -23.64 14.29
N ARG A 41 12.71 -23.09 14.60
CA ARG A 41 12.97 -22.41 15.88
C ARG A 41 12.42 -21.00 15.94
N THR A 42 12.41 -20.30 14.81
CA THR A 42 11.85 -18.94 14.68
C THR A 42 10.32 -18.96 14.77
N SER A 43 9.65 -19.98 14.22
CA SER A 43 8.20 -20.11 14.26
C SER A 43 7.67 -20.40 15.68
N VAL A 44 8.30 -21.29 16.42
CA VAL A 44 7.89 -21.65 17.79
C VAL A 44 8.08 -20.47 18.77
N ALA A 45 9.19 -19.75 18.65
CA ALA A 45 9.41 -18.55 19.47
C ALA A 45 8.39 -17.44 19.13
N ALA A 46 8.08 -17.23 17.85
CA ALA A 46 7.08 -16.27 17.40
C ALA A 46 5.65 -16.67 17.86
N GLU A 47 5.33 -17.96 17.85
CA GLU A 47 4.05 -18.47 18.38
C GLU A 47 3.93 -18.27 19.89
N ILE A 48 4.99 -18.56 20.63
CA ILE A 48 5.02 -18.37 22.10
C ILE A 48 4.86 -16.89 22.44
N VAL A 49 5.60 -16.00 21.78
CA VAL A 49 5.50 -14.56 22.04
C VAL A 49 4.16 -14.01 21.53
N GLY A 50 3.62 -14.53 20.42
CA GLY A 50 2.27 -14.22 19.95
C GLY A 50 1.18 -14.66 20.95
N ALA A 51 1.36 -15.81 21.61
CA ALA A 51 0.45 -16.27 22.67
C ALA A 51 0.56 -15.40 23.94
N ILE A 52 1.77 -14.97 24.29
CA ILE A 52 2.03 -14.08 25.43
C ILE A 52 1.40 -12.69 25.20
N LEU A 53 1.48 -12.16 23.98
CA LEU A 53 0.87 -10.86 23.64
C LEU A 53 -0.66 -10.90 23.49
N LYS A 54 -1.27 -12.09 23.44
CA LYS A 54 -2.74 -12.24 23.57
C LYS A 54 -3.22 -12.07 25.01
N PHE A 55 -2.30 -12.02 25.98
CA PHE A 55 -2.64 -11.71 27.37
C PHE A 55 -2.82 -10.19 27.53
N PRO A 56 -4.06 -9.69 27.80
CA PRO A 56 -4.38 -8.27 27.71
C PRO A 56 -3.41 -7.32 28.43
N PRO A 57 -2.95 -7.57 29.67
CA PRO A 57 -2.00 -6.67 30.35
C PRO A 57 -0.64 -6.55 29.64
N LEU A 58 -0.19 -7.59 28.94
CA LEU A 58 1.08 -7.55 28.21
C LEU A 58 0.92 -6.83 26.86
N TRP A 59 -0.23 -7.01 26.22
CA TRP A 59 -0.57 -6.25 25.01
C TRP A 59 -0.66 -4.75 25.33
N GLU A 60 -1.37 -4.37 26.40
CA GLU A 60 -1.48 -2.97 26.84
C GLU A 60 -0.12 -2.35 27.13
N ALA A 61 0.76 -3.05 27.83
CA ALA A 61 2.12 -2.58 28.13
C ALA A 61 2.95 -2.40 26.84
N ALA A 62 2.85 -3.34 25.88
CA ALA A 62 3.56 -3.29 24.61
C ALA A 62 3.03 -2.14 23.74
N SER A 63 1.70 -1.98 23.64
CA SER A 63 1.02 -0.93 22.89
C SER A 63 1.35 0.46 23.43
N LYS A 64 1.29 0.63 24.77
CA LYS A 64 1.69 1.88 25.43
C LYS A 64 3.14 2.22 25.13
N GLY A 65 4.06 1.26 25.24
CA GLY A 65 5.46 1.49 24.92
C GLY A 65 5.72 1.79 23.44
N ALA A 66 4.90 1.26 22.53
CA ALA A 66 4.96 1.61 21.11
C ALA A 66 4.50 3.07 20.88
N LYS A 67 3.38 3.48 21.47
CA LYS A 67 2.86 4.85 21.39
C LYS A 67 3.85 5.86 21.98
N GLU A 68 4.40 5.60 23.17
CA GLU A 68 5.41 6.46 23.80
C GLU A 68 6.64 6.69 22.90
N LYS A 69 7.09 5.66 22.19
CA LYS A 69 8.18 5.78 21.21
C LYS A 69 7.80 6.67 20.02
N MET A 70 6.56 6.62 19.55
CA MET A 70 6.08 7.47 18.45
C MET A 70 5.98 8.93 18.90
N VAL A 71 5.39 9.20 20.06
CA VAL A 71 5.30 10.54 20.65
C VAL A 71 6.71 11.13 20.88
N LYS A 72 7.64 10.35 21.45
CA LYS A 72 9.02 10.78 21.60
C LYS A 72 9.67 11.13 20.27
N ARG A 73 9.49 10.30 19.24
CA ARG A 73 10.02 10.55 17.90
C ARG A 73 9.40 11.80 17.26
N ALA A 74 8.10 12.02 17.44
CA ALA A 74 7.44 13.25 17.02
C ALA A 74 8.08 14.48 17.66
N GLY A 75 8.35 14.45 18.98
CA GLY A 75 9.07 15.52 19.68
C GLY A 75 10.49 15.77 19.13
N GLU A 76 11.24 14.72 18.78
CA GLU A 76 12.55 14.83 18.13
C GLU A 76 12.48 15.52 16.74
N LEU A 77 11.31 15.45 16.08
CA LEU A 77 11.01 16.12 14.81
C LEU A 77 10.44 17.53 14.98
N GLY A 78 10.23 17.98 16.23
CA GLY A 78 9.57 19.25 16.54
C GLY A 78 8.08 19.24 16.24
N ILE A 79 7.42 18.05 16.36
CA ILE A 79 5.98 17.87 16.25
C ILE A 79 5.41 17.83 17.66
N GLU A 80 4.53 18.78 17.96
CA GLU A 80 3.87 18.89 19.27
C GLU A 80 2.61 18.01 19.30
N TRP A 81 2.80 16.67 19.41
CA TRP A 81 1.77 15.65 19.28
C TRP A 81 0.49 15.99 20.05
N ASP A 82 0.62 16.23 21.37
CA ASP A 82 -0.54 16.47 22.22
C ASP A 82 -1.26 17.78 21.88
N SER A 83 -0.51 18.82 21.47
CA SER A 83 -1.08 20.09 21.03
C SER A 83 -1.84 19.96 19.72
N GLU A 84 -1.20 19.36 18.68
CA GLU A 84 -1.84 19.15 17.37
C GLU A 84 -3.11 18.31 17.49
N VAL A 85 -3.09 17.24 18.31
CA VAL A 85 -4.25 16.39 18.55
C VAL A 85 -5.34 17.11 19.37
N SER A 86 -4.97 17.89 20.40
CA SER A 86 -5.92 18.65 21.20
C SER A 86 -6.60 19.75 20.40
N GLU A 87 -5.87 20.44 19.54
CA GLU A 87 -6.41 21.45 18.62
C GLU A 87 -7.42 20.81 17.67
N LEU A 88 -7.06 19.68 17.04
CA LEU A 88 -7.96 18.95 16.14
C LEU A 88 -9.20 18.44 16.90
N ARG A 89 -9.03 17.92 18.12
CA ARG A 89 -10.13 17.42 18.96
C ARG A 89 -11.16 18.51 19.32
N SER A 90 -10.72 19.75 19.41
CA SER A 90 -11.59 20.90 19.71
C SER A 90 -12.10 21.64 18.47
N ALA A 91 -11.70 21.20 17.26
CA ALA A 91 -11.89 21.97 16.03
C ALA A 91 -13.34 21.98 15.51
N THR A 92 -14.17 21.00 15.88
CA THR A 92 -15.54 20.86 15.39
C THR A 92 -16.41 20.02 16.32
N ASP A 93 -17.71 19.96 16.05
CA ASP A 93 -18.65 19.00 16.64
C ASP A 93 -18.44 17.62 15.99
N TRP A 94 -17.61 16.83 16.63
CA TRP A 94 -17.26 15.48 16.13
C TRP A 94 -18.41 14.49 16.19
N GLU A 95 -19.41 14.69 17.07
CA GLU A 95 -20.61 13.83 17.09
C GLU A 95 -21.45 14.05 15.85
N GLN A 96 -21.62 15.31 15.45
CA GLN A 96 -22.34 15.64 14.23
C GLN A 96 -21.53 15.19 13.00
N ALA A 97 -20.22 15.46 12.96
CA ALA A 97 -19.34 15.03 11.86
C ALA A 97 -19.38 13.51 11.66
N LEU A 98 -19.41 12.72 12.74
CA LEU A 98 -19.54 11.26 12.67
C LEU A 98 -20.87 10.82 12.08
N LYS A 99 -21.98 11.46 12.49
CA LYS A 99 -23.32 11.16 11.93
C LYS A 99 -23.36 11.42 10.43
N ASP A 100 -22.79 12.56 10.00
CA ASP A 100 -22.77 12.97 8.60
C ASP A 100 -21.87 12.05 7.74
N ALA A 101 -20.80 11.49 8.33
CA ALA A 101 -19.89 10.57 7.67
C ALA A 101 -20.37 9.11 7.64
N THR A 102 -21.35 8.74 8.49
CA THR A 102 -21.73 7.34 8.70
C THR A 102 -22.77 6.87 7.70
N ASP A 103 -22.47 5.78 7.00
CA ASP A 103 -23.47 4.96 6.30
C ASP A 103 -23.88 3.80 7.23
N PRO A 104 -25.17 3.75 7.68
CA PRO A 104 -25.63 2.69 8.58
C PRO A 104 -25.49 1.27 8.00
N ALA A 105 -25.65 1.13 6.68
CA ALA A 105 -25.52 -0.18 6.03
C ALA A 105 -24.07 -0.70 6.08
N VAL A 106 -23.07 0.18 6.03
CA VAL A 106 -21.66 -0.18 6.20
C VAL A 106 -21.38 -0.58 7.64
N VAL A 107 -21.94 0.14 8.62
CA VAL A 107 -21.79 -0.20 10.05
C VAL A 107 -22.33 -1.60 10.34
N GLU A 108 -23.53 -1.91 9.85
CA GLU A 108 -24.16 -3.22 10.05
C GLU A 108 -23.34 -4.37 9.44
N ASN A 109 -22.66 -4.12 8.35
CA ASN A 109 -21.85 -5.09 7.59
C ASN A 109 -20.36 -4.98 7.85
N THR A 110 -19.91 -4.21 8.88
CA THR A 110 -18.50 -4.12 9.23
C THR A 110 -17.91 -5.50 9.54
N PRO A 111 -16.87 -5.94 8.81
CA PRO A 111 -16.29 -7.27 8.97
C PRO A 111 -15.68 -7.46 10.38
N GLU A 112 -15.75 -8.69 10.90
CA GLU A 112 -15.22 -9.00 12.23
C GLU A 112 -13.71 -8.76 12.34
N TYR A 113 -12.96 -8.94 11.24
CA TYR A 113 -11.53 -8.68 11.23
C TYR A 113 -11.17 -7.21 11.50
N TYR A 114 -12.06 -6.28 11.17
CA TYR A 114 -11.86 -4.84 11.35
C TYR A 114 -12.19 -4.36 12.76
N LYS A 115 -12.95 -5.16 13.53
CA LYS A 115 -13.36 -4.87 14.93
C LYS A 115 -12.31 -5.28 15.96
N THR A 116 -11.07 -5.49 15.54
CA THR A 116 -9.96 -5.92 16.41
C THR A 116 -9.07 -4.75 16.79
N SER A 117 -8.28 -4.93 17.85
CA SER A 117 -7.26 -3.95 18.24
C SER A 117 -6.22 -3.77 17.14
N PHE A 118 -5.85 -2.52 16.85
CA PHE A 118 -4.94 -2.14 15.77
C PHE A 118 -4.06 -0.96 16.19
N HIS A 119 -2.85 -0.83 15.65
CA HIS A 119 -1.95 0.32 15.83
C HIS A 119 -1.76 0.78 17.28
N ALA A 120 -1.85 -0.12 18.24
CA ALA A 120 -1.82 0.16 19.67
C ALA A 120 -3.12 0.77 20.26
N TYR A 121 -4.23 0.76 19.51
CA TYR A 121 -5.55 1.18 20.00
C TYR A 121 -6.43 -0.06 20.25
N PRO A 122 -7.06 -0.16 21.45
CA PRO A 122 -7.96 -1.27 21.78
C PRO A 122 -9.15 -1.38 20.82
N GLU A 123 -9.71 -0.23 20.42
CA GLU A 123 -10.82 -0.10 19.46
C GLU A 123 -10.41 -0.24 18.00
N GLY A 124 -9.11 -0.45 17.75
CA GLY A 124 -8.57 -0.51 16.40
C GLY A 124 -8.75 0.82 15.66
N ASN A 125 -9.24 0.76 14.44
CA ASN A 125 -9.51 1.94 13.62
C ASN A 125 -10.93 2.52 13.83
N LEU A 126 -11.73 1.96 14.76
CA LEU A 126 -13.11 2.36 15.03
C LEU A 126 -13.20 3.24 16.29
N GLY A 127 -12.47 4.35 16.31
CA GLY A 127 -12.44 5.27 17.44
C GLY A 127 -11.86 6.64 17.11
N TRP A 128 -12.03 7.58 18.04
CA TRP A 128 -11.55 8.96 17.87
C TRP A 128 -10.03 9.07 18.04
N ASP A 129 -9.44 8.34 18.97
CA ASP A 129 -8.00 8.43 19.21
C ASP A 129 -7.19 8.05 17.96
N PRO A 130 -7.41 6.89 17.32
CA PRO A 130 -6.71 6.56 16.08
C PRO A 130 -6.99 7.57 14.97
N ALA A 131 -8.24 8.05 14.83
CA ALA A 131 -8.61 8.95 13.75
C ALA A 131 -8.00 10.35 13.89
N LEU A 132 -7.92 10.89 15.11
CA LEU A 132 -7.36 12.22 15.37
C LEU A 132 -5.82 12.20 15.43
N GLU A 133 -5.21 11.07 15.72
CA GLU A 133 -3.76 10.94 15.84
C GLU A 133 -3.06 10.49 14.55
N VAL A 134 -3.77 9.94 13.56
CA VAL A 134 -3.17 9.29 12.40
C VAL A 134 -2.20 10.18 11.59
N GLU A 135 -2.47 11.48 11.45
CA GLU A 135 -1.59 12.38 10.69
C GLU A 135 -0.27 12.66 11.41
N VAL A 136 -0.31 12.90 12.72
CA VAL A 136 0.92 13.07 13.51
C VAL A 136 1.68 11.75 13.64
N ALA A 137 0.96 10.63 13.76
CA ALA A 137 1.53 9.28 13.76
C ALA A 137 2.24 8.96 12.45
N ALA A 138 1.64 9.28 11.31
CA ALA A 138 2.23 9.05 9.98
C ALA A 138 3.58 9.80 9.84
N LYS A 139 3.64 11.07 10.26
CA LYS A 139 4.90 11.85 10.27
C LYS A 139 5.99 11.16 11.10
N ALA A 140 5.64 10.67 12.30
CA ALA A 140 6.58 10.01 13.19
C ALA A 140 7.01 8.61 12.69
N VAL A 141 6.07 7.82 12.18
CA VAL A 141 6.32 6.46 11.68
C VAL A 141 7.20 6.49 10.43
N HIS A 142 6.93 7.41 9.51
CA HIS A 142 7.62 7.47 8.22
C HIS A 142 8.94 8.25 8.25
N ALA A 143 9.23 9.00 9.32
CA ALA A 143 10.48 9.73 9.45
C ALA A 143 11.76 8.91 9.20
N PRO A 144 11.90 7.64 9.65
CA PRO A 144 13.09 6.83 9.42
C PRO A 144 13.05 6.00 8.13
N VAL A 145 12.04 6.16 7.25
CA VAL A 145 11.83 5.26 6.10
C VAL A 145 13.01 5.26 5.14
N PHE A 146 13.63 6.41 4.93
CA PHE A 146 14.76 6.57 4.01
C PHE A 146 16.14 6.41 4.68
N SER A 147 16.16 6.18 5.98
CA SER A 147 17.38 5.89 6.74
C SER A 147 17.79 4.44 6.60
N GLU A 148 19.03 4.15 6.22
CA GLU A 148 19.55 2.77 6.09
C GLU A 148 19.58 2.04 7.43
N ASP A 149 19.99 2.74 8.51
CA ASP A 149 20.07 2.18 9.86
C ASP A 149 18.81 2.42 10.70
N GLY A 150 17.83 3.16 10.18
CA GLY A 150 16.58 3.49 10.87
C GLY A 150 16.71 4.54 11.98
N LYS A 151 17.86 5.24 12.06
CA LYS A 151 18.16 6.21 13.14
C LYS A 151 18.05 7.66 12.68
N THR A 152 18.37 7.95 11.42
CA THR A 152 18.20 9.28 10.87
C THR A 152 16.72 9.54 10.63
N LEU A 153 16.21 10.63 11.22
CA LEU A 153 14.82 11.03 11.10
C LEU A 153 14.69 12.17 10.09
N GLU A 154 13.80 12.03 9.13
CA GLU A 154 13.47 13.05 8.15
C GLU A 154 12.08 13.59 8.44
N LYS A 155 11.95 14.90 8.67
CA LYS A 155 10.68 15.54 9.01
C LYS A 155 9.64 15.40 7.89
N ASP A 156 10.10 15.32 6.64
CA ASP A 156 9.32 15.15 5.41
C ASP A 156 9.25 13.69 4.94
N GLY A 157 9.54 12.73 5.82
CA GLY A 157 9.58 11.31 5.49
C GLY A 157 8.26 10.76 4.94
N ASP A 158 7.11 11.20 5.47
CA ASP A 158 5.79 10.82 4.96
C ASP A 158 5.53 11.39 3.56
N GLU A 159 5.82 12.67 3.35
CA GLU A 159 5.69 13.31 2.03
C GLU A 159 6.58 12.65 0.97
N LYS A 160 7.83 12.36 1.32
CA LYS A 160 8.77 11.63 0.46
C LYS A 160 8.27 10.22 0.13
N LEU A 161 7.67 9.52 1.09
CA LEU A 161 7.11 8.18 0.87
C LEU A 161 5.95 8.23 -0.12
N ARG A 162 5.00 9.15 0.06
CA ARG A 162 3.86 9.33 -0.87
C ARG A 162 4.32 9.79 -2.25
N SER A 163 5.27 10.73 -2.32
CA SER A 163 5.89 11.14 -3.59
C SER A 163 6.64 9.99 -4.27
N GLY A 164 7.29 9.12 -3.48
CA GLY A 164 7.92 7.89 -3.97
C GLY A 164 6.90 6.92 -4.57
N TYR A 165 5.74 6.76 -3.91
CA TYR A 165 4.61 5.99 -4.44
C TYR A 165 4.17 6.51 -5.81
N HIS A 166 3.81 7.80 -5.90
CA HIS A 166 3.28 8.35 -7.14
C HIS A 166 4.29 8.36 -8.29
N ARG A 167 5.57 8.53 -7.99
CA ARG A 167 6.64 8.38 -8.98
C ARG A 167 6.73 6.94 -9.50
N ALA A 168 6.74 5.95 -8.61
CA ALA A 168 6.77 4.54 -8.97
C ALA A 168 5.51 4.12 -9.74
N GLN A 169 4.34 4.60 -9.31
CA GLN A 169 3.04 4.41 -9.96
C GLN A 169 3.06 4.98 -11.38
N ALA A 170 3.47 6.23 -11.56
CA ALA A 170 3.55 6.86 -12.87
C ALA A 170 4.50 6.11 -13.81
N GLN A 171 5.68 5.72 -13.33
CA GLN A 171 6.65 4.94 -14.12
C GLN A 171 6.11 3.56 -14.52
N ALA A 172 5.36 2.89 -13.64
CA ALA A 172 4.75 1.60 -13.95
C ALA A 172 3.61 1.77 -14.96
N MET A 173 2.73 2.75 -14.76
CA MET A 173 1.63 3.05 -15.69
C MET A 173 2.16 3.42 -17.06
N ASP A 174 3.14 4.32 -17.17
CA ASP A 174 3.75 4.76 -18.44
C ASP A 174 4.47 3.59 -19.16
N HIS A 175 5.02 2.62 -18.41
CA HIS A 175 5.63 1.42 -18.98
C HIS A 175 4.58 0.43 -19.53
N ILE A 176 3.46 0.26 -18.81
CA ILE A 176 2.36 -0.63 -19.22
C ILE A 176 1.59 -0.03 -20.39
N ASP A 177 1.19 1.23 -20.28
CA ASP A 177 0.42 1.97 -21.26
C ASP A 177 0.50 3.48 -20.99
N PRO A 178 1.21 4.27 -21.81
CA PRO A 178 1.38 5.72 -21.61
C PRO A 178 0.08 6.53 -21.54
N GLU A 179 -1.01 6.03 -22.12
CA GLU A 179 -2.30 6.72 -22.12
C GLU A 179 -3.09 6.47 -20.80
N MET A 180 -2.74 5.44 -20.05
CA MET A 180 -3.46 5.04 -18.83
C MET A 180 -3.55 6.18 -17.82
N ARG A 181 -2.43 6.90 -17.58
CA ARG A 181 -2.38 8.00 -16.62
C ARG A 181 -3.21 9.22 -17.06
N LYS A 182 -3.20 9.55 -18.34
CA LYS A 182 -4.00 10.64 -18.91
C LYS A 182 -5.50 10.35 -18.87
N ASN A 183 -5.85 9.08 -18.98
CA ASN A 183 -7.23 8.61 -18.99
C ASN A 183 -7.80 8.38 -17.58
N ALA A 184 -6.99 8.51 -16.52
CA ALA A 184 -7.44 8.40 -15.15
C ALA A 184 -8.25 9.64 -14.73
N LYS A 185 -9.56 9.64 -15.03
CA LYS A 185 -10.49 10.73 -14.73
C LYS A 185 -11.25 10.52 -13.42
N LYS A 186 -11.62 9.27 -13.13
CA LYS A 186 -12.30 8.86 -11.90
C LYS A 186 -11.38 7.97 -11.09
N VAL A 187 -10.95 8.48 -9.94
CA VAL A 187 -9.96 7.86 -9.07
C VAL A 187 -10.59 7.47 -7.74
N VAL A 188 -10.40 6.24 -7.31
CA VAL A 188 -10.78 5.76 -5.98
C VAL A 188 -9.52 5.45 -5.17
N ASP A 189 -9.49 5.91 -3.93
CA ASP A 189 -8.43 5.62 -2.96
C ASP A 189 -9.01 4.77 -1.83
N VAL A 190 -8.67 3.48 -1.81
CA VAL A 190 -9.19 2.48 -0.86
C VAL A 190 -8.34 2.45 0.39
N GLY A 191 -8.97 2.58 1.55
CA GLY A 191 -8.29 2.73 2.84
C GLY A 191 -7.66 4.13 2.95
N CYS A 192 -8.46 5.15 2.66
CA CYS A 192 -7.97 6.53 2.59
C CYS A 192 -7.64 7.15 3.95
N SER A 193 -8.09 6.54 5.06
CA SER A 193 -7.91 7.05 6.43
C SER A 193 -8.36 8.53 6.53
N SER A 194 -7.58 9.41 7.16
CA SER A 194 -7.85 10.87 7.23
C SER A 194 -7.67 11.61 5.88
N GLY A 195 -7.49 10.89 4.77
CA GLY A 195 -7.38 11.45 3.43
C GLY A 195 -5.99 11.89 2.98
N LEU A 196 -4.92 11.55 3.71
CA LEU A 196 -3.54 11.89 3.32
C LEU A 196 -3.16 11.34 1.94
N SER A 197 -3.48 10.07 1.66
CA SER A 197 -3.22 9.42 0.36
C SER A 197 -4.06 10.01 -0.75
N THR A 198 -5.35 10.26 -0.49
CA THR A 198 -6.25 10.86 -1.47
C THR A 198 -5.80 12.27 -1.87
N ARG A 199 -5.40 13.11 -0.88
CA ARG A 199 -4.87 14.46 -1.17
C ARG A 199 -3.59 14.40 -2.02
N ALA A 200 -2.70 13.45 -1.73
CA ALA A 200 -1.49 13.26 -2.53
C ALA A 200 -1.78 12.78 -3.95
N LEU A 201 -2.80 11.93 -4.15
CA LEU A 201 -3.27 11.51 -5.48
C LEU A 201 -3.74 12.67 -6.33
N VAL A 202 -4.40 13.67 -5.75
CA VAL A 202 -4.85 14.86 -6.50
C VAL A 202 -3.68 15.57 -7.17
N GLY A 203 -2.56 15.70 -6.47
CA GLY A 203 -1.33 16.28 -7.04
C GLY A 203 -0.70 15.38 -8.12
N ALA A 204 -0.82 14.06 -7.99
CA ALA A 204 -0.26 13.10 -8.94
C ALA A 204 -1.07 12.97 -10.25
N PHE A 205 -2.38 13.24 -10.19
CA PHE A 205 -3.32 13.13 -11.31
C PHE A 205 -4.10 14.45 -11.52
N PRO A 206 -3.43 15.54 -11.94
CA PRO A 206 -4.06 16.87 -12.04
C PRO A 206 -5.21 16.91 -13.06
N ASP A 207 -5.18 16.04 -14.08
CA ASP A 207 -6.20 15.93 -15.10
C ASP A 207 -7.41 15.08 -14.69
N ALA A 208 -7.40 14.49 -13.51
CA ALA A 208 -8.54 13.76 -13.00
C ALA A 208 -9.68 14.72 -12.60
N GLU A 209 -10.89 14.23 -12.79
CA GLU A 209 -12.13 15.00 -12.59
C GLU A 209 -12.78 14.70 -11.24
N GLN A 210 -12.52 13.48 -10.69
CA GLN A 210 -13.10 13.02 -9.45
C GLN A 210 -12.14 12.14 -8.67
N PHE A 211 -12.05 12.40 -7.37
CA PHE A 211 -11.36 11.54 -6.40
C PHE A 211 -12.33 11.15 -5.29
N VAL A 212 -12.41 9.87 -5.00
CA VAL A 212 -13.18 9.33 -3.88
C VAL A 212 -12.25 8.60 -2.95
N GLY A 213 -12.03 9.15 -1.76
CA GLY A 213 -11.42 8.41 -0.66
C GLY A 213 -12.47 7.51 0.00
N LEU A 214 -12.24 6.20 0.02
CA LEU A 214 -13.11 5.21 0.63
C LEU A 214 -12.43 4.61 1.86
N ASP A 215 -13.13 4.64 3.01
CA ASP A 215 -12.62 4.01 4.23
C ASP A 215 -13.75 3.31 4.99
N LEU A 216 -13.40 2.20 5.64
CA LEU A 216 -14.33 1.40 6.45
C LEU A 216 -14.57 2.00 7.84
N SER A 217 -13.71 2.94 8.28
CA SER A 217 -13.90 3.71 9.50
C SER A 217 -14.64 5.02 9.23
N ASN A 218 -15.85 5.13 9.73
CA ASN A 218 -16.60 6.39 9.71
C ASN A 218 -15.90 7.51 10.51
N TYR A 219 -15.08 7.16 11.53
CA TYR A 219 -14.26 8.12 12.27
C TYR A 219 -13.19 8.74 11.39
N PHE A 220 -12.48 7.94 10.62
CA PHE A 220 -11.51 8.44 9.66
C PHE A 220 -12.15 9.29 8.57
N VAL A 221 -13.31 8.86 8.04
CA VAL A 221 -14.06 9.63 7.04
C VAL A 221 -14.51 10.97 7.60
N ALA A 222 -14.95 11.04 8.87
CA ALA A 222 -15.30 12.30 9.52
C ALA A 222 -14.09 13.25 9.60
N VAL A 223 -12.92 12.73 10.01
CA VAL A 223 -11.67 13.51 10.05
C VAL A 223 -11.24 13.95 8.66
N ALA A 224 -11.34 13.08 7.65
CA ALA A 224 -10.99 13.40 6.27
C ALA A 224 -11.86 14.51 5.68
N ASN A 225 -13.18 14.47 5.93
CA ASN A 225 -14.11 15.53 5.54
C ASN A 225 -13.80 16.87 6.23
N HIS A 226 -13.56 16.83 7.56
CA HIS A 226 -13.14 18.02 8.29
C HIS A 226 -11.82 18.61 7.73
N ALA A 227 -10.81 17.78 7.47
CA ALA A 227 -9.54 18.22 6.91
C ALA A 227 -9.71 18.83 5.51
N LEU A 228 -10.63 18.30 4.71
CA LEU A 228 -10.99 18.87 3.40
C LEU A 228 -11.58 20.27 3.54
N ASP A 229 -12.38 20.52 4.57
CA ASP A 229 -13.04 21.80 4.82
C ASP A 229 -12.14 22.82 5.52
N ALA A 230 -11.31 22.40 6.46
CA ALA A 230 -10.49 23.27 7.28
C ALA A 230 -9.24 23.81 6.58
N ARG A 231 -8.81 23.21 5.46
CA ARG A 231 -7.59 23.59 4.74
C ARG A 231 -7.89 24.21 3.35
N PRO A 232 -8.58 25.37 3.29
CA PRO A 232 -8.75 26.06 2.03
C PRO A 232 -7.40 26.63 1.58
N GLY A 233 -6.81 26.06 0.54
CA GLY A 233 -5.52 26.46 0.03
C GLY A 233 -4.37 25.54 0.48
N ASP A 234 -4.65 24.25 0.59
CA ASP A 234 -3.63 23.22 0.72
C ASP A 234 -2.44 23.53 -0.20
N PRO A 235 -1.17 23.48 0.29
CA PRO A 235 0.01 23.78 -0.51
C PRO A 235 0.14 22.91 -1.76
N HIS A 236 -0.59 21.80 -1.85
CA HIS A 236 -0.70 20.98 -3.06
C HIS A 236 -1.72 21.51 -4.07
N GLY A 237 -2.49 22.59 -3.76
CA GLY A 237 -3.32 23.32 -4.72
C GLY A 237 -4.47 22.53 -5.33
N TYR A 238 -5.02 21.50 -4.63
CA TYR A 238 -6.09 20.70 -5.21
C TYR A 238 -7.46 21.38 -5.21
N ASP A 239 -8.26 21.07 -6.22
CA ASP A 239 -9.65 21.53 -6.32
C ASP A 239 -10.54 20.64 -5.44
N ARG A 240 -10.96 21.19 -4.29
CA ARG A 240 -11.83 20.52 -3.32
C ARG A 240 -13.14 20.00 -3.91
N ARG A 241 -13.64 20.62 -4.99
CA ARG A 241 -14.87 20.18 -5.67
C ARG A 241 -14.72 18.84 -6.35
N LYS A 242 -13.48 18.40 -6.58
CA LYS A 242 -13.15 17.10 -7.18
C LYS A 242 -12.99 15.98 -6.15
N VAL A 243 -12.89 16.29 -4.85
CA VAL A 243 -12.58 15.35 -3.79
C VAL A 243 -13.79 15.14 -2.89
N ARG A 244 -14.07 13.89 -2.56
CA ARG A 244 -15.02 13.50 -1.51
C ARG A 244 -14.50 12.32 -0.74
N PHE A 245 -14.90 12.19 0.52
CA PHE A 245 -14.64 11.00 1.33
C PHE A 245 -15.95 10.28 1.61
N GLN A 246 -15.91 8.95 1.59
CA GLN A 246 -17.09 8.11 1.70
C GLN A 246 -16.83 6.92 2.60
N HIS A 247 -17.73 6.66 3.53
CA HIS A 247 -17.76 5.47 4.36
C HIS A 247 -18.12 4.26 3.50
N GLY A 248 -17.27 3.24 3.48
CA GLY A 248 -17.50 2.05 2.67
C GLY A 248 -16.38 1.03 2.76
N ALA A 249 -16.71 -0.21 2.45
CA ALA A 249 -15.78 -1.33 2.44
C ALA A 249 -15.06 -1.44 1.09
N GLY A 250 -13.75 -1.73 1.14
CA GLY A 250 -12.97 -1.99 -0.07
C GLY A 250 -13.35 -3.30 -0.76
N GLU A 251 -13.93 -4.26 -0.02
CA GLU A 251 -14.44 -5.54 -0.53
C GLU A 251 -15.80 -5.43 -1.23
N ASN A 252 -16.49 -4.31 -1.07
CA ASN A 252 -17.81 -4.04 -1.67
C ASN A 252 -17.93 -2.53 -1.91
N MET A 253 -17.24 -2.03 -2.94
CA MET A 253 -17.19 -0.61 -3.24
C MET A 253 -18.51 -0.12 -3.82
N PRO A 254 -19.02 1.05 -3.40
CA PRO A 254 -20.32 1.59 -3.86
C PRO A 254 -20.23 2.22 -5.26
N PHE A 255 -19.67 1.47 -6.21
CA PHE A 255 -19.50 1.88 -7.60
C PHE A 255 -20.05 0.81 -8.54
N GLU A 256 -20.55 1.25 -9.70
CA GLU A 256 -20.96 0.35 -10.78
C GLU A 256 -19.78 -0.40 -11.38
N ASP A 257 -20.05 -1.53 -12.04
CA ASP A 257 -19.06 -2.25 -12.83
C ASP A 257 -18.47 -1.31 -13.91
N ASP A 258 -17.19 -1.47 -14.22
CA ASP A 258 -16.53 -0.76 -15.32
C ASP A 258 -16.70 0.79 -15.26
N SER A 259 -16.70 1.36 -14.05
CA SER A 259 -17.01 2.79 -13.85
C SER A 259 -15.79 3.65 -13.45
N GLN A 260 -14.71 3.04 -12.96
CA GLN A 260 -13.53 3.75 -12.44
C GLN A 260 -12.33 3.61 -13.37
N ASP A 261 -11.49 4.64 -13.41
CA ASP A 261 -10.29 4.68 -14.26
C ASP A 261 -9.01 4.30 -13.49
N LEU A 262 -9.02 4.49 -12.16
CA LEU A 262 -7.94 4.10 -11.27
C LEU A 262 -8.52 3.71 -9.91
N VAL A 263 -8.13 2.56 -9.41
CA VAL A 263 -8.25 2.22 -7.99
C VAL A 263 -6.85 2.26 -7.39
N SER A 264 -6.67 3.06 -6.34
CA SER A 264 -5.42 3.22 -5.61
C SER A 264 -5.59 2.72 -4.17
N SER A 265 -4.53 2.22 -3.58
CA SER A 265 -4.48 1.93 -2.15
C SER A 265 -3.06 2.17 -1.63
N CYS A 266 -2.95 2.80 -0.48
CA CYS A 266 -1.67 3.25 0.06
C CYS A 266 -1.54 2.86 1.53
N LEU A 267 -0.66 1.90 1.84
CA LEU A 267 -0.38 1.43 3.20
C LEU A 267 -1.61 0.82 3.90
N THR A 268 -2.39 0.00 3.19
CA THR A 268 -3.63 -0.60 3.70
C THR A 268 -3.58 -2.12 3.70
N PHE A 269 -2.90 -2.73 2.71
CA PHE A 269 -2.96 -4.18 2.51
C PHE A 269 -2.32 -4.98 3.62
N HIS A 270 -1.32 -4.42 4.32
CA HIS A 270 -0.72 -5.07 5.50
C HIS A 270 -1.65 -5.12 6.71
N GLU A 271 -2.71 -4.31 6.69
CA GLU A 271 -3.78 -4.29 7.69
C GLU A 271 -4.90 -5.31 7.41
N LEU A 272 -4.88 -5.98 6.26
CA LEU A 272 -5.94 -6.88 5.83
C LEU A 272 -5.55 -8.35 6.02
N PRO A 273 -6.48 -9.20 6.50
CA PRO A 273 -6.30 -10.64 6.35
C PRO A 273 -6.24 -11.00 4.86
N ALA A 274 -5.52 -12.08 4.54
CA ALA A 274 -5.29 -12.48 3.15
C ALA A 274 -6.59 -12.67 2.33
N SER A 275 -7.69 -13.08 2.96
CA SER A 275 -9.01 -13.21 2.32
C SER A 275 -9.58 -11.85 1.93
N ALA A 276 -9.56 -10.87 2.84
CA ALA A 276 -10.05 -9.52 2.57
C ALA A 276 -9.20 -8.82 1.49
N ALA A 277 -7.86 -8.97 1.53
CA ALA A 277 -6.99 -8.46 0.48
C ALA A 277 -7.35 -9.02 -0.92
N GLN A 278 -7.69 -10.32 -0.99
CA GLN A 278 -8.17 -10.93 -2.24
C GLN A 278 -9.52 -10.39 -2.68
N ASP A 279 -10.44 -10.14 -1.73
CA ASP A 279 -11.77 -9.59 -2.01
C ASP A 279 -11.67 -8.15 -2.53
N VAL A 280 -10.84 -7.30 -1.91
CA VAL A 280 -10.53 -5.93 -2.37
C VAL A 280 -9.97 -5.94 -3.80
N ILE A 281 -9.05 -6.86 -4.13
CA ILE A 281 -8.49 -6.95 -5.48
C ILE A 281 -9.54 -7.37 -6.50
N ARG A 282 -10.43 -8.32 -6.16
CA ARG A 282 -11.54 -8.73 -7.04
C ARG A 282 -12.54 -7.61 -7.25
N GLU A 283 -12.84 -6.88 -6.20
CA GLU A 283 -13.75 -5.75 -6.25
C GLU A 283 -13.17 -4.58 -7.05
N ALA A 284 -11.87 -4.29 -6.88
CA ALA A 284 -11.16 -3.34 -7.72
C ALA A 284 -11.24 -3.73 -9.21
N TYR A 285 -11.08 -5.03 -9.51
CA TYR A 285 -11.24 -5.51 -10.89
C TYR A 285 -12.66 -5.28 -11.42
N ARG A 286 -13.70 -5.50 -10.59
CA ARG A 286 -15.09 -5.27 -10.99
C ARG A 286 -15.35 -3.82 -11.37
N VAL A 287 -14.95 -2.88 -10.52
CA VAL A 287 -15.27 -1.45 -10.69
C VAL A 287 -14.40 -0.75 -11.74
N LEU A 288 -13.20 -1.28 -12.03
CA LEU A 288 -12.30 -0.71 -13.03
C LEU A 288 -12.83 -0.92 -14.45
N LYS A 289 -12.77 0.11 -15.27
CA LYS A 289 -13.03 0.02 -16.69
C LYS A 289 -12.03 -0.91 -17.40
N PRO A 290 -12.40 -1.53 -18.53
CA PRO A 290 -11.43 -2.17 -19.39
C PRO A 290 -10.30 -1.20 -19.79
N GLY A 291 -9.04 -1.64 -19.65
CA GLY A 291 -7.84 -0.82 -19.88
C GLY A 291 -7.40 0.03 -18.70
N ALA A 292 -8.20 0.15 -17.65
CA ALA A 292 -7.87 0.87 -16.42
C ALA A 292 -6.98 0.02 -15.47
N CYS A 293 -6.53 0.57 -14.35
CA CYS A 293 -5.60 -0.13 -13.47
C CYS A 293 -5.90 -0.03 -11.97
N LEU A 294 -5.47 -1.08 -11.26
CA LEU A 294 -5.27 -1.08 -9.81
C LEU A 294 -3.82 -0.70 -9.52
N SER A 295 -3.60 0.21 -8.59
CA SER A 295 -2.27 0.56 -8.08
C SER A 295 -2.27 0.48 -6.56
N LEU A 296 -1.33 -0.22 -5.99
CA LEU A 296 -1.15 -0.26 -4.55
C LEU A 296 0.31 -0.07 -4.15
N MET A 297 0.51 0.65 -3.04
CA MET A 297 1.80 0.77 -2.39
C MET A 297 1.71 0.25 -0.97
N ASP A 298 2.65 -0.61 -0.63
CA ASP A 298 2.75 -1.16 0.72
C ASP A 298 4.17 -1.63 1.02
N MET A 299 4.40 -2.09 2.25
CA MET A 299 5.67 -2.67 2.65
C MET A 299 6.12 -3.74 1.66
N ASP A 300 7.41 -3.77 1.36
CA ASP A 300 8.00 -4.83 0.55
C ASP A 300 8.56 -5.93 1.46
N PRO A 301 7.91 -7.12 1.53
CA PRO A 301 8.40 -8.23 2.35
C PRO A 301 9.78 -8.72 1.92
N THR A 302 10.22 -8.43 0.69
CA THR A 302 11.53 -8.82 0.17
C THR A 302 12.62 -7.80 0.46
N ALA A 303 12.24 -6.59 0.88
CA ALA A 303 13.20 -5.52 1.18
C ALA A 303 14.14 -5.91 2.34
N PRO A 304 15.44 -5.60 2.24
CA PRO A 304 16.40 -5.92 3.31
C PRO A 304 16.00 -5.36 4.69
N ALA A 305 15.35 -4.21 4.71
CA ALA A 305 14.86 -3.59 5.94
C ALA A 305 13.74 -4.41 6.58
N PHE A 306 12.77 -4.89 5.80
CA PHE A 306 11.71 -5.77 6.28
C PHE A 306 12.29 -7.11 6.76
N GLN A 307 13.19 -7.71 5.99
CA GLN A 307 13.84 -8.97 6.34
C GLN A 307 14.65 -8.88 7.65
N ARG A 308 15.28 -7.74 7.94
CA ARG A 308 15.95 -7.54 9.24
C ARG A 308 14.97 -7.57 10.41
N ILE A 309 13.77 -7.01 10.24
CA ILE A 309 12.71 -7.05 11.26
C ILE A 309 12.15 -8.47 11.37
N ALA A 310 11.83 -9.10 10.25
CA ALA A 310 11.26 -10.45 10.21
C ALA A 310 12.20 -11.52 10.81
N ASN A 311 13.52 -11.35 10.67
CA ASN A 311 14.52 -12.25 11.24
C ASN A 311 14.85 -11.95 12.71
N ASN A 312 14.33 -10.88 13.29
CA ASN A 312 14.47 -10.55 14.71
C ASN A 312 13.17 -10.84 15.44
N VAL A 313 13.12 -11.95 16.19
CA VAL A 313 11.91 -12.44 16.87
C VAL A 313 11.25 -11.35 17.73
N PHE A 314 12.03 -10.58 18.49
CA PHE A 314 11.50 -9.52 19.35
C PHE A 314 10.95 -8.33 18.54
N ALA A 315 11.67 -7.89 17.51
CA ALA A 315 11.23 -6.79 16.65
C ALA A 315 10.00 -7.20 15.85
N PHE A 316 9.97 -8.41 15.28
CA PHE A 316 8.82 -8.92 14.53
C PHE A 316 7.59 -9.09 15.40
N THR A 317 7.77 -9.62 16.63
CA THR A 317 6.65 -9.78 17.55
C THR A 317 6.09 -8.44 18.03
N ALA A 318 6.96 -7.46 18.33
CA ALA A 318 6.52 -6.11 18.65
C ALA A 318 5.75 -5.47 17.48
N PHE A 319 6.20 -5.67 16.25
CA PHE A 319 5.52 -5.18 15.06
C PHE A 319 4.16 -5.90 14.85
N LYS A 320 4.16 -7.23 14.95
CA LYS A 320 2.93 -8.04 14.84
C LYS A 320 1.90 -7.72 15.93
N SER A 321 2.32 -7.19 17.11
CA SER A 321 1.39 -6.81 18.18
C SER A 321 0.52 -5.60 17.83
N THR A 322 1.00 -4.76 16.90
CA THR A 322 0.28 -3.59 16.39
C THR A 322 -0.34 -3.82 15.02
N GLU A 323 0.14 -4.87 14.29
CA GLU A 323 -0.29 -5.22 12.94
C GLU A 323 -0.69 -6.71 12.90
N PRO A 324 -1.92 -7.08 13.27
CA PRO A 324 -2.32 -8.46 13.46
C PRO A 324 -2.26 -9.31 12.18
N TYR A 325 -2.38 -8.69 11.01
CA TYR A 325 -2.40 -9.38 9.72
C TYR A 325 -1.09 -9.31 8.92
N LEU A 326 -0.06 -8.65 9.47
CA LEU A 326 1.25 -8.46 8.81
C LEU A 326 1.86 -9.77 8.30
N GLU A 327 1.73 -10.87 9.06
CA GLU A 327 2.27 -12.17 8.67
C GLU A 327 1.55 -12.77 7.46
N GLN A 328 0.22 -12.59 7.41
CA GLN A 328 -0.60 -13.01 6.27
C GLN A 328 -0.27 -12.19 5.02
N TYR A 329 -0.11 -10.87 5.18
CA TYR A 329 0.32 -9.98 4.11
C TYR A 329 1.70 -10.35 3.57
N ALA A 330 2.67 -10.58 4.46
CA ALA A 330 4.03 -10.94 4.07
C ALA A 330 4.13 -12.28 3.31
N ALA A 331 3.20 -13.20 3.59
CA ALA A 331 3.10 -14.49 2.91
C ALA A 331 2.26 -14.44 1.62
N LEU A 332 1.49 -13.37 1.39
CA LEU A 332 0.59 -13.25 0.25
C LEU A 332 1.36 -12.82 -1.01
N ASP A 333 1.28 -13.64 -2.06
CA ASP A 333 1.70 -13.22 -3.39
C ASP A 333 0.61 -12.35 -4.04
N VAL A 334 0.67 -11.04 -3.72
CA VAL A 334 -0.28 -10.04 -4.20
C VAL A 334 -0.33 -10.00 -5.74
N GLN A 335 0.80 -10.18 -6.41
CA GLN A 335 0.86 -10.18 -7.88
C GLN A 335 0.10 -11.38 -8.47
N GLU A 336 0.26 -12.55 -7.86
CA GLU A 336 -0.48 -13.75 -8.28
C GLU A 336 -1.98 -13.60 -8.01
N VAL A 337 -2.37 -12.98 -6.89
CA VAL A 337 -3.79 -12.66 -6.61
C VAL A 337 -4.37 -11.74 -7.69
N MET A 338 -3.63 -10.70 -8.09
CA MET A 338 -4.06 -9.80 -9.17
C MET A 338 -4.24 -10.56 -10.50
N ARG A 339 -3.30 -11.45 -10.85
CA ARG A 339 -3.43 -12.27 -12.08
C ARG A 339 -4.65 -13.19 -12.02
N ARG A 340 -4.91 -13.81 -10.88
CA ARG A 340 -6.10 -14.67 -10.68
C ARG A 340 -7.40 -13.90 -10.72
N ALA A 341 -7.39 -12.62 -10.33
CA ALA A 341 -8.54 -11.74 -10.46
C ALA A 341 -8.81 -11.32 -11.92
N GLY A 342 -7.87 -11.54 -12.84
CA GLY A 342 -8.02 -11.25 -14.26
C GLY A 342 -7.17 -10.11 -14.81
N PHE A 343 -6.31 -9.49 -13.99
CA PHE A 343 -5.37 -8.48 -14.47
C PHE A 343 -4.32 -9.12 -15.38
N GLU A 344 -4.08 -8.53 -16.55
CA GLU A 344 -3.19 -9.11 -17.59
C GLU A 344 -1.73 -8.72 -17.40
N THR A 345 -1.46 -7.49 -16.99
CA THR A 345 -0.10 -6.96 -16.81
C THR A 345 0.06 -6.49 -15.38
N VAL A 346 1.08 -7.00 -14.71
CA VAL A 346 1.40 -6.64 -13.33
C VAL A 346 2.85 -6.19 -13.26
N GLU A 347 3.06 -4.92 -12.95
CA GLU A 347 4.37 -4.27 -12.85
C GLU A 347 4.66 -3.92 -11.38
N THR A 348 5.90 -4.12 -10.95
CA THR A 348 6.32 -3.77 -9.58
C THR A 348 7.54 -2.84 -9.62
N ARG A 349 7.49 -1.77 -8.83
CA ARG A 349 8.55 -0.78 -8.66
C ARG A 349 8.82 -0.53 -7.18
N SER A 350 10.07 -0.21 -6.85
CA SER A 350 10.38 0.29 -5.51
C SER A 350 9.90 1.72 -5.35
N SER A 351 9.17 2.02 -4.28
CA SER A 351 8.73 3.37 -3.92
C SER A 351 9.57 4.00 -2.81
N SER A 352 10.21 3.16 -1.99
CA SER A 352 11.18 3.56 -0.97
C SER A 352 12.10 2.37 -0.65
N PRO A 353 13.13 2.52 0.19
CA PRO A 353 13.96 1.39 0.63
C PRO A 353 13.20 0.26 1.34
N ARG A 354 11.92 0.49 1.70
CA ARG A 354 11.09 -0.44 2.49
C ARG A 354 9.76 -0.78 1.85
N HIS A 355 9.37 -0.07 0.78
CA HIS A 355 8.04 -0.17 0.18
C HIS A 355 8.14 -0.42 -1.31
N ARG A 356 7.14 -1.13 -1.83
CA ARG A 356 6.95 -1.39 -3.25
C ARG A 356 5.60 -0.84 -3.71
N THR A 357 5.56 -0.45 -4.97
CA THR A 357 4.33 -0.12 -5.70
C THR A 357 4.06 -1.22 -6.71
N ILE A 358 2.84 -1.73 -6.75
CA ILE A 358 2.38 -2.71 -7.72
C ILE A 358 1.27 -2.08 -8.53
N VAL A 359 1.38 -2.09 -9.86
CA VAL A 359 0.35 -1.62 -10.79
C VAL A 359 -0.10 -2.79 -11.65
N ALA A 360 -1.40 -3.00 -11.75
CA ALA A 360 -2.01 -4.07 -12.51
C ALA A 360 -3.08 -3.54 -13.45
N LYS A 361 -2.99 -3.85 -14.76
CA LYS A 361 -3.93 -3.39 -15.79
C LYS A 361 -5.06 -4.39 -16.00
N LYS A 362 -6.30 -3.93 -15.99
CA LYS A 362 -7.45 -4.70 -16.48
C LYS A 362 -7.38 -4.81 -18.00
N PRO A 363 -7.63 -5.99 -18.60
CA PRO A 363 -7.66 -6.14 -20.06
C PRO A 363 -8.54 -5.10 -20.73
N ALA A 364 -8.12 -4.61 -21.91
CA ALA A 364 -8.98 -3.77 -22.74
C ALA A 364 -10.20 -4.58 -23.23
N ALA A 365 -11.32 -3.90 -23.48
CA ALA A 365 -12.45 -4.53 -24.15
C ALA A 365 -12.04 -5.04 -25.55
N LYS A 366 -12.44 -6.25 -25.88
CA LYS A 366 -12.19 -6.87 -27.19
C LYS A 366 -13.01 -6.21 -28.27
#